data_c690b00cf2d9b384d9830a91df466599
#
_entry.id   c690b00cf2d9b384d9830a91df466599
#
_cell.length_a   1.000
_cell.length_b   1.000
_cell.length_c   1.000
_cell.angle_alpha   90.00
_cell.angle_beta   90.00
_cell.angle_gamma   90.00
#
_symmetry.space_group_name_H-M   'P 1'
#
loop_
_entity.id
_entity.type
_entity.pdbx_description
1 polymer ?
#
loop_
_entity_poly.entity_id
_entity_poly.type
_entity_poly.pdbx_seq_one_letter_code
_entity_poly.pdbx_strand_id
1 'polypeptide(L)'
;MDDGLILRADIYCPEKVGKYPVIMTYGVYGKWLDFRDGYKPQWDIMVDKFPEVMANSSCKYQNWEVVDPERWVPDGYVCVRIDSRGAGRSPGYLDPFSPRETKDFYNCIEWAAQQEWSNGKIGLNGISYYAINQWQVAELQPPNLAAMCIWEGAHDLY
;
A
#
# COMPACT_ATOMS: atom_id res chain seq x y z
N MET A 1 5.32 -12.43 -10.49
CA MET A 1 6.29 -11.50 -11.07
C MET A 1 6.85 -12.11 -12.36
N ASP A 2 7.60 -11.38 -13.14
CA ASP A 2 8.18 -11.84 -14.41
C ASP A 2 9.19 -13.00 -14.29
N ASP A 3 9.70 -13.23 -13.08
CA ASP A 3 10.58 -14.35 -12.74
C ASP A 3 9.84 -15.55 -12.10
N GLY A 4 8.52 -15.56 -12.11
CA GLY A 4 7.67 -16.60 -11.53
C GLY A 4 7.45 -16.49 -10.03
N LEU A 5 8.09 -15.55 -9.31
CA LEU A 5 7.85 -15.33 -7.89
C LEU A 5 6.46 -14.71 -7.67
N ILE A 6 5.77 -15.15 -6.61
CA ILE A 6 4.42 -14.69 -6.27
C ILE A 6 4.48 -13.82 -5.02
N LEU A 7 4.15 -12.53 -5.16
CA LEU A 7 3.97 -11.62 -4.04
C LEU A 7 2.60 -11.84 -3.37
N ARG A 8 2.50 -11.41 -2.14
CA ARG A 8 1.27 -11.54 -1.33
C ARG A 8 0.64 -10.18 -1.10
N ALA A 9 -0.65 -10.09 -1.37
CA ALA A 9 -1.45 -8.89 -1.18
C ALA A 9 -2.63 -9.15 -0.24
N ASP A 10 -3.04 -8.11 0.50
CA ASP A 10 -4.36 -8.01 1.12
C ASP A 10 -5.18 -7.00 0.33
N ILE A 11 -6.42 -7.39 0.00
CA ILE A 11 -7.31 -6.61 -0.85
C ILE A 11 -8.61 -6.39 -0.10
N TYR A 12 -8.98 -5.14 0.07
CA TYR A 12 -10.22 -4.71 0.72
C TYR A 12 -11.12 -4.07 -0.32
N CYS A 13 -12.26 -4.69 -0.58
CA CYS A 13 -13.20 -4.26 -1.62
C CYS A 13 -14.53 -3.82 -1.03
N PRO A 14 -15.25 -2.87 -1.66
CA PRO A 14 -16.66 -2.65 -1.39
C PRO A 14 -17.48 -3.93 -1.56
N GLU A 15 -18.51 -4.11 -0.72
CA GLU A 15 -19.40 -5.29 -0.81
C GLU A 15 -20.20 -5.34 -2.12
N LYS A 16 -20.54 -4.17 -2.65
CA LYS A 16 -21.25 -4.08 -3.93
C LYS A 16 -20.31 -4.42 -5.07
N VAL A 17 -20.72 -5.37 -5.91
CA VAL A 17 -19.98 -5.69 -7.14
C VAL A 17 -19.88 -4.47 -8.05
N GLY A 18 -18.66 -4.14 -8.48
CA GLY A 18 -18.39 -2.96 -9.30
C GLY A 18 -16.92 -2.82 -9.64
N LYS A 19 -16.60 -1.76 -10.38
CA LYS A 19 -15.23 -1.39 -10.71
C LYS A 19 -14.89 -0.07 -10.01
N TYR A 20 -13.85 -0.09 -9.21
CA TYR A 20 -13.47 1.00 -8.32
C TYR A 20 -12.05 1.50 -8.57
N PRO A 21 -11.75 2.76 -8.27
CA PRO A 21 -10.36 3.22 -8.18
C PRO A 21 -9.66 2.50 -7.04
N VAL A 22 -8.37 2.28 -7.21
CA VAL A 22 -7.55 1.51 -6.26
C VAL A 22 -6.60 2.45 -5.52
N ILE A 23 -6.49 2.29 -4.21
CA ILE A 23 -5.42 2.88 -3.41
C ILE A 23 -4.46 1.75 -3.05
N MET A 24 -3.20 1.86 -3.48
CA MET A 24 -2.21 0.82 -3.31
C MET A 24 -1.03 1.30 -2.45
N THR A 25 -0.58 0.42 -1.57
CA THR A 25 0.68 0.54 -0.85
C THR A 25 1.51 -0.73 -1.08
N TYR A 26 2.80 -0.56 -1.32
CA TYR A 26 3.75 -1.65 -1.58
C TYR A 26 5.01 -1.43 -0.77
N GLY A 27 5.47 -2.43 -0.01
CA GLY A 27 6.73 -2.30 0.72
C GLY A 27 6.99 -3.34 1.81
N VAL A 28 7.80 -2.96 2.80
CA VAL A 28 8.57 -3.89 3.65
C VAL A 28 8.00 -4.13 5.04
N TYR A 29 7.03 -3.34 5.51
CA TYR A 29 6.65 -3.34 6.94
C TYR A 29 5.71 -4.47 7.36
N GLY A 30 5.31 -5.36 6.45
CA GLY A 30 4.41 -6.47 6.75
C GLY A 30 2.93 -6.03 6.79
N LYS A 31 2.24 -6.23 5.69
CA LYS A 31 0.84 -5.80 5.48
C LYS A 31 -0.17 -6.36 6.49
N TRP A 32 0.19 -7.43 7.19
CA TRP A 32 -0.65 -8.13 8.17
C TRP A 32 -0.44 -7.66 9.61
N LEU A 33 0.61 -6.88 9.88
CA LEU A 33 0.98 -6.47 11.22
C LEU A 33 0.03 -5.37 11.71
N ASP A 34 -0.80 -5.68 12.69
CA ASP A 34 -1.69 -4.69 13.33
C ASP A 34 -0.86 -3.54 13.91
N PHE A 35 -1.31 -2.31 13.72
CA PHE A 35 -0.60 -1.12 14.19
C PHE A 35 -0.39 -1.14 15.71
N ARG A 36 -1.38 -1.61 16.49
CA ARG A 36 -1.29 -1.72 17.95
C ARG A 36 -0.20 -2.68 18.40
N ASP A 37 0.00 -3.77 17.65
CA ASP A 37 0.93 -4.82 18.03
C ASP A 37 2.35 -4.53 17.53
N GLY A 38 2.46 -4.04 16.31
CA GLY A 38 3.74 -3.80 15.67
C GLY A 38 4.42 -2.50 16.08
N TYR A 39 3.63 -1.46 16.41
CA TYR A 39 4.11 -0.11 16.66
C TYR A 39 3.44 0.50 17.89
N LYS A 40 3.46 -0.24 18.98
CA LYS A 40 2.73 0.12 20.21
C LYS A 40 3.00 1.53 20.73
N PRO A 41 4.25 2.04 20.80
CA PRO A 41 4.48 3.41 21.28
C PRO A 41 3.79 4.48 20.43
N GLN A 42 3.80 4.31 19.11
CA GLN A 42 3.14 5.24 18.18
C GLN A 42 1.61 5.10 18.26
N TRP A 43 1.12 3.88 18.44
CA TRP A 43 -0.29 3.62 18.68
C TRP A 43 -0.79 4.33 19.94
N ASP A 44 -0.07 4.19 21.06
CA ASP A 44 -0.43 4.82 22.33
C ASP A 44 -0.47 6.35 22.22
N ILE A 45 0.50 6.94 21.50
CA ILE A 45 0.52 8.39 21.22
C ILE A 45 -0.68 8.81 20.38
N MET A 46 -1.02 8.04 19.35
CA MET A 46 -2.14 8.34 18.47
C MET A 46 -3.47 8.33 19.25
N VAL A 47 -3.69 7.31 20.05
CA VAL A 47 -4.92 7.17 20.84
C VAL A 47 -5.05 8.27 21.90
N ASP A 48 -3.94 8.64 22.56
CA ASP A 48 -3.91 9.67 23.61
C ASP A 48 -4.10 11.09 23.03
N LYS A 49 -3.38 11.42 21.96
CA LYS A 49 -3.31 12.79 21.43
C LYS A 49 -4.28 13.08 20.28
N PHE A 50 -4.70 12.05 19.56
CA PHE A 50 -5.52 12.18 18.35
C PHE A 50 -6.69 11.20 18.36
N PRO A 51 -7.55 11.21 19.42
CA PRO A 51 -8.64 10.23 19.57
C PRO A 51 -9.65 10.27 18.40
N GLU A 52 -9.74 11.37 17.66
CA GLU A 52 -10.57 11.50 16.47
C GLU A 52 -10.18 10.52 15.36
N VAL A 53 -8.93 10.03 15.35
CA VAL A 53 -8.49 9.00 14.38
C VAL A 53 -9.23 7.69 14.60
N MET A 54 -9.67 7.43 15.85
CA MET A 54 -10.47 6.25 16.20
C MET A 54 -11.94 6.40 15.80
N ALA A 55 -12.41 7.62 15.55
CA ALA A 55 -13.81 7.84 15.21
C ALA A 55 -14.13 7.21 13.84
N ASN A 56 -15.23 6.45 13.77
CA ASN A 56 -15.70 5.76 12.58
C ASN A 56 -14.74 4.69 12.00
N SER A 57 -13.88 4.13 12.84
CA SER A 57 -13.06 2.95 12.52
C SER A 57 -12.97 2.04 13.72
N SER A 58 -13.03 0.72 13.51
CA SER A 58 -12.72 -0.25 14.57
C SER A 58 -11.20 -0.36 14.81
N CYS A 59 -10.40 0.22 13.92
CA CYS A 59 -8.95 0.13 13.86
C CYS A 59 -8.40 -1.30 13.66
N LYS A 60 -9.28 -2.26 13.38
CA LYS A 60 -8.91 -3.67 13.19
C LYS A 60 -7.99 -3.89 11.99
N TYR A 61 -8.13 -3.05 10.97
CA TYR A 61 -7.37 -3.17 9.72
C TYR A 61 -6.30 -2.07 9.56
N GLN A 62 -6.04 -1.31 10.61
CA GLN A 62 -4.97 -0.32 10.58
C GLN A 62 -3.60 -1.00 10.60
N ASN A 63 -2.69 -0.47 9.79
CA ASN A 63 -1.30 -0.87 9.74
C ASN A 63 -0.43 0.41 9.64
N TRP A 64 0.88 0.25 9.78
CA TRP A 64 1.84 1.35 9.77
C TRP A 64 1.89 2.07 8.42
N GLU A 65 1.74 3.39 8.46
CA GLU A 65 1.95 4.30 7.31
C GLU A 65 1.07 4.04 6.08
N VAL A 66 -0.09 3.41 6.24
CA VAL A 66 -1.02 3.10 5.16
C VAL A 66 -2.43 3.60 5.44
N VAL A 67 -3.24 3.70 4.42
CA VAL A 67 -4.65 4.09 4.57
C VAL A 67 -5.46 3.06 5.37
N ASP A 68 -6.43 3.54 6.16
CA ASP A 68 -7.39 2.68 6.84
C ASP A 68 -8.51 2.26 5.87
N PRO A 69 -8.63 0.97 5.53
CA PRO A 69 -9.66 0.53 4.59
C PRO A 69 -11.08 0.71 5.11
N GLU A 70 -11.31 0.76 6.43
CA GLU A 70 -12.64 1.04 6.99
C GLU A 70 -13.15 2.45 6.65
N ARG A 71 -12.26 3.37 6.26
CA ARG A 71 -12.61 4.72 5.83
C ARG A 71 -12.76 4.82 4.32
N TRP A 72 -11.86 4.19 3.56
CA TRP A 72 -11.79 4.38 2.12
C TRP A 72 -12.70 3.43 1.33
N VAL A 73 -12.92 2.20 1.83
CA VAL A 73 -13.77 1.22 1.14
C VAL A 73 -15.24 1.67 1.08
N PRO A 74 -15.84 2.22 2.15
CA PRO A 74 -17.20 2.77 2.08
C PRO A 74 -17.35 3.92 1.08
N ASP A 75 -16.28 4.68 0.84
CA ASP A 75 -16.27 5.80 -0.12
C ASP A 75 -16.04 5.34 -1.57
N GLY A 76 -16.04 4.02 -1.82
CA GLY A 76 -15.97 3.45 -3.16
C GLY A 76 -14.56 3.28 -3.69
N TYR A 77 -13.60 3.00 -2.83
CA TYR A 77 -12.22 2.62 -3.20
C TYR A 77 -11.95 1.16 -2.88
N VAL A 78 -11.07 0.54 -3.65
CA VAL A 78 -10.42 -0.70 -3.26
C VAL A 78 -9.07 -0.35 -2.64
N CYS A 79 -8.78 -0.89 -1.45
CA CYS A 79 -7.48 -0.72 -0.82
C CYS A 79 -6.65 -2.00 -1.03
N VAL A 80 -5.43 -1.86 -1.53
CA VAL A 80 -4.49 -2.96 -1.79
C VAL A 80 -3.19 -2.72 -1.03
N ARG A 81 -2.79 -3.69 -0.22
CA ARG A 81 -1.51 -3.68 0.50
C ARG A 81 -0.69 -4.87 0.05
N ILE A 82 0.55 -4.63 -0.33
CA ILE A 82 1.43 -5.68 -0.88
C ILE A 82 2.73 -5.73 -0.07
N ASP A 83 3.06 -6.93 0.41
CA ASP A 83 4.40 -7.19 0.92
C ASP A 83 5.36 -7.26 -0.27
N SER A 84 6.43 -6.47 -0.24
CA SER A 84 7.49 -6.53 -1.24
C SER A 84 8.22 -7.87 -1.20
N ARG A 85 9.03 -8.15 -2.20
CA ARG A 85 9.87 -9.34 -2.29
C ARG A 85 10.73 -9.50 -1.03
N GLY A 86 10.65 -10.67 -0.39
CA GLY A 86 11.39 -10.97 0.83
C GLY A 86 10.83 -10.32 2.10
N ALA A 87 9.73 -9.57 2.02
CA ALA A 87 9.07 -8.96 3.17
C ALA A 87 7.80 -9.71 3.55
N GLY A 88 7.47 -9.67 4.84
CA GLY A 88 6.22 -10.19 5.38
C GLY A 88 5.92 -11.63 4.94
N ARG A 89 4.88 -11.80 4.11
CA ARG A 89 4.46 -13.10 3.57
C ARG A 89 4.90 -13.35 2.14
N SER A 90 5.60 -12.41 1.52
CA SER A 90 6.15 -12.56 0.18
C SER A 90 7.51 -13.25 0.22
N PRO A 91 7.73 -14.30 -0.61
CA PRO A 91 9.01 -14.97 -0.70
C PRO A 91 10.09 -14.13 -1.38
N GLY A 92 11.32 -14.61 -1.36
CA GLY A 92 12.46 -14.01 -2.05
C GLY A 92 13.42 -13.28 -1.12
N TYR A 93 14.25 -12.41 -1.68
CA TYR A 93 15.22 -11.60 -0.96
C TYR A 93 14.75 -10.16 -0.89
N LEU A 94 14.81 -9.58 0.30
CA LEU A 94 14.56 -8.17 0.53
C LEU A 94 15.76 -7.36 0.03
N ASP A 95 15.48 -6.47 -0.92
CA ASP A 95 16.49 -5.57 -1.52
C ASP A 95 15.85 -4.17 -1.68
N PRO A 96 15.81 -3.39 -0.58
CA PRO A 96 15.10 -2.11 -0.52
C PRO A 96 15.63 -1.11 -1.55
N PHE A 97 14.69 -0.41 -2.19
CA PHE A 97 14.96 0.62 -3.19
C PHE A 97 15.74 0.13 -4.43
N SER A 98 15.84 -1.18 -4.62
CA SER A 98 16.51 -1.73 -5.80
C SER A 98 15.68 -1.58 -7.08
N PRO A 99 16.32 -1.61 -8.26
CA PRO A 99 15.60 -1.68 -9.53
C PRO A 99 14.66 -2.89 -9.62
N ARG A 100 14.96 -3.99 -8.93
CA ARG A 100 14.12 -5.17 -8.87
C ARG A 100 12.84 -4.90 -8.08
N GLU A 101 12.95 -4.29 -6.92
CA GLU A 101 11.79 -3.92 -6.10
C GLU A 101 10.88 -2.93 -6.85
N THR A 102 11.46 -1.92 -7.49
CA THR A 102 10.75 -0.95 -8.31
C THR A 102 10.01 -1.63 -9.47
N LYS A 103 10.63 -2.60 -10.14
CA LYS A 103 10.00 -3.38 -11.22
C LYS A 103 8.86 -4.25 -10.71
N ASP A 104 9.02 -4.87 -9.54
CA ASP A 104 7.94 -5.65 -8.93
C ASP A 104 6.75 -4.75 -8.58
N PHE A 105 7.00 -3.54 -8.06
CA PHE A 105 5.94 -2.57 -7.79
C PHE A 105 5.22 -2.14 -9.07
N TYR A 106 5.94 -1.84 -10.14
CA TYR A 106 5.36 -1.58 -11.47
C TYR A 106 4.42 -2.72 -11.89
N ASN A 107 4.88 -3.96 -11.80
CA ASN A 107 4.08 -5.13 -12.15
C ASN A 107 2.82 -5.26 -11.28
N CYS A 108 2.89 -4.88 -10.00
CA CYS A 108 1.75 -4.87 -9.09
C CYS A 108 0.70 -3.82 -9.50
N ILE A 109 1.12 -2.62 -9.91
CA ILE A 109 0.23 -1.56 -10.42
C ILE A 109 -0.53 -2.07 -11.64
N GLU A 110 0.18 -2.58 -12.63
CA GLU A 110 -0.42 -3.07 -13.88
C GLU A 110 -1.32 -4.31 -13.65
N TRP A 111 -0.93 -5.21 -12.74
CA TRP A 111 -1.76 -6.33 -12.33
C TRP A 111 -3.08 -5.88 -11.69
N ALA A 112 -3.02 -4.94 -10.75
CA ALA A 112 -4.22 -4.45 -10.06
C ALA A 112 -5.19 -3.73 -11.00
N ALA A 113 -4.66 -3.02 -12.00
CA ALA A 113 -5.47 -2.34 -13.01
C ALA A 113 -6.33 -3.29 -13.85
N GLN A 114 -5.90 -4.55 -14.01
CA GLN A 114 -6.58 -5.56 -14.83
C GLN A 114 -7.59 -6.41 -14.05
N GLN A 115 -7.71 -6.22 -12.73
CA GLN A 115 -8.62 -7.02 -11.91
C GLN A 115 -10.08 -6.62 -12.14
N GLU A 116 -11.00 -7.58 -11.94
CA GLU A 116 -12.44 -7.39 -12.15
C GLU A 116 -13.03 -6.25 -11.29
N TRP A 117 -12.47 -6.04 -10.10
CA TRP A 117 -12.87 -4.99 -9.17
C TRP A 117 -12.25 -3.62 -9.47
N SER A 118 -11.31 -3.54 -10.39
CA SER A 118 -10.57 -2.30 -10.71
C SER A 118 -11.17 -1.58 -11.91
N ASN A 119 -11.22 -0.25 -11.84
CA ASN A 119 -11.57 0.62 -12.98
C ASN A 119 -10.33 1.04 -13.81
N GLY A 120 -9.16 0.45 -13.53
CA GLY A 120 -7.91 0.73 -14.21
C GLY A 120 -7.15 1.95 -13.68
N LYS A 121 -7.65 2.65 -12.66
CA LYS A 121 -6.98 3.82 -12.06
C LYS A 121 -6.36 3.43 -10.73
N ILE A 122 -5.04 3.43 -10.66
CA ILE A 122 -4.28 3.09 -9.46
C ILE A 122 -3.70 4.38 -8.87
N GLY A 123 -4.11 4.70 -7.64
CA GLY A 123 -3.50 5.72 -6.81
C GLY A 123 -2.54 5.08 -5.81
N LEU A 124 -1.39 5.71 -5.57
CA LEU A 124 -0.45 5.27 -4.55
C LEU A 124 -0.58 6.17 -3.33
N ASN A 125 -0.47 5.58 -2.15
CA ASN A 125 -0.46 6.31 -0.88
C ASN A 125 0.54 5.67 0.08
N GLY A 126 1.24 6.50 0.85
CA GLY A 126 2.14 6.03 1.88
C GLY A 126 3.05 7.12 2.41
N ILE A 127 3.67 6.81 3.54
CA ILE A 127 4.56 7.69 4.27
C ILE A 127 5.97 7.08 4.25
N SER A 128 7.01 7.91 4.32
CA SER A 128 8.40 7.47 4.48
C SER A 128 8.84 6.49 3.38
N TYR A 129 9.14 5.24 3.70
CA TYR A 129 9.48 4.20 2.73
C TYR A 129 8.43 4.09 1.61
N TYR A 130 7.16 4.04 2.02
CA TYR A 130 6.01 3.98 1.10
C TYR A 130 5.79 5.26 0.29
N ALA A 131 6.47 6.34 0.62
CA ALA A 131 6.50 7.56 -0.16
C ALA A 131 7.69 7.58 -1.15
N ILE A 132 8.87 7.16 -0.71
CA ILE A 132 10.08 7.12 -1.53
C ILE A 132 9.89 6.20 -2.74
N ASN A 133 9.37 4.99 -2.54
CA ASN A 133 9.18 4.03 -3.62
C ASN A 133 8.13 4.45 -4.65
N GLN A 134 7.22 5.39 -4.32
CA GLN A 134 6.30 5.97 -5.30
C GLN A 134 7.06 6.78 -6.36
N TRP A 135 8.06 7.57 -5.97
CA TRP A 135 8.90 8.30 -6.92
C TRP A 135 9.64 7.34 -7.86
N GLN A 136 10.23 6.30 -7.30
CA GLN A 136 11.00 5.31 -8.08
C GLN A 136 10.11 4.59 -9.11
N VAL A 137 8.92 4.14 -8.72
CA VAL A 137 8.04 3.45 -9.66
C VAL A 137 7.42 4.40 -10.69
N ALA A 138 7.17 5.66 -10.32
CA ALA A 138 6.64 6.66 -11.25
C ALA A 138 7.64 6.98 -12.38
N GLU A 139 8.94 6.89 -12.13
CA GLU A 139 9.98 7.03 -13.17
C GLU A 139 9.81 5.99 -14.30
N LEU A 140 9.30 4.81 -13.97
CA LEU A 140 8.98 3.77 -14.97
C LEU A 140 7.68 4.04 -15.75
N GLN A 141 6.96 5.09 -15.42
CA GLN A 141 5.72 5.55 -16.08
C GLN A 141 4.67 4.43 -16.26
N PRO A 142 4.19 3.75 -15.18
CA PRO A 142 3.16 2.74 -15.33
C PRO A 142 1.90 3.35 -15.97
N PRO A 143 1.35 2.78 -17.05
CA PRO A 143 0.21 3.36 -17.78
C PRO A 143 -1.04 3.55 -16.93
N ASN A 144 -1.24 2.71 -15.91
CA ASN A 144 -2.40 2.75 -15.04
C ASN A 144 -2.18 3.52 -13.72
N LEU A 145 -1.00 4.12 -13.52
CA LEU A 145 -0.73 5.00 -12.39
C LEU A 145 -1.46 6.33 -12.60
N ALA A 146 -2.49 6.60 -11.80
CA ALA A 146 -3.36 7.76 -11.94
C ALA A 146 -3.05 8.90 -10.97
N ALA A 147 -2.53 8.58 -9.78
CA ALA A 147 -2.24 9.57 -8.73
C ALA A 147 -1.18 9.03 -7.77
N MET A 148 -0.50 9.95 -7.09
CA MET A 148 0.43 9.66 -6.01
C MET A 148 0.16 10.58 -4.83
N CYS A 149 0.09 10.02 -3.63
CA CYS A 149 0.00 10.76 -2.38
C CYS A 149 1.24 10.45 -1.54
N ILE A 150 2.21 11.35 -1.61
CA ILE A 150 3.55 11.17 -1.07
C ILE A 150 3.68 11.98 0.21
N TRP A 151 3.86 11.28 1.34
CA TRP A 151 4.04 11.90 2.64
C TRP A 151 5.46 11.66 3.16
N GLU A 152 6.19 12.74 3.47
CA GLU A 152 7.53 12.67 4.08
C GLU A 152 8.49 11.73 3.32
N GLY A 153 8.41 11.76 2.00
CA GLY A 153 9.28 10.99 1.10
C GLY A 153 10.40 11.85 0.52
N ALA A 154 11.36 11.18 -0.10
CA ALA A 154 12.44 11.80 -0.87
C ALA A 154 12.49 11.21 -2.27
N HIS A 155 12.84 12.02 -3.26
CA HIS A 155 13.04 11.56 -4.63
C HIS A 155 14.53 11.26 -4.92
N ASP A 156 15.40 11.76 -4.09
CA ASP A 156 16.85 11.60 -4.18
C ASP A 156 17.37 11.09 -2.83
N LEU A 157 18.16 10.03 -2.86
CA LEU A 157 18.72 9.38 -1.68
C LEU A 157 20.22 9.63 -1.51
N TYR A 158 20.81 10.53 -2.32
CA TYR A 158 22.22 10.91 -2.26
C TYR A 158 22.42 12.29 -1.64
#